data_63403d0d0b042cb0ec3a7c1bf187afff
#
_entry.id   63403d0d0b042cb0ec3a7c1bf187afff
#
_cell.length_a   1.000
_cell.length_b   1.000
_cell.length_c   1.000
_cell.angle_alpha   90.00
_cell.angle_beta   90.00
_cell.angle_gamma   90.00
#
_symmetry.space_group_name_H-M   'P 1'
#
loop_
_entity.id
_entity.type
_entity.pdbx_description
1 polymer ?
#
loop_
_entity_poly.entity_id
_entity_poly.type
_entity_poly.pdbx_seq_one_letter_code
_entity_poly.pdbx_strand_id
1 'polypeptide(L)'
;DMAVVGHLDSEDYIGAIAVATTIFNFIYWNFSFLRMGTSGFTAQAFGAQDKQEQANSLLRSLVIALSAGTLIVLLQSFILRLGFFFFDAGDAVKIYAAEYFRIYIYAAPAILGMYTFNGWFIGMQDAKTPMFIAIGINIVNIGLCLFFVYVMKMNIEGVALASLCAQYLGFFSALTVWFNKYKSVNKYIKFSELKDIPAFRIFFKVNSNIFIRTIALVAVTTFFVSVSTREGDDILAVNALLMQLFILFSYFMDGFAYSAEALTGRYIGAKQKELLKILVKRLFRWGIAIAVLFT
;
A
#
# COMPACT_ATOMS: atom_id res chain seq x y z
N ASP A 1 15.21 6.40 2.31
CA ASP A 1 15.22 7.36 3.43
C ASP A 1 16.32 7.03 4.46
N MET A 2 16.34 5.81 5.04
CA MET A 2 17.34 5.41 6.05
C MET A 2 18.79 5.56 5.59
N ALA A 3 19.11 5.26 4.32
CA ALA A 3 20.47 5.39 3.80
C ALA A 3 20.96 6.85 3.77
N VAL A 4 20.09 7.80 3.50
CA VAL A 4 20.41 9.24 3.50
C VAL A 4 20.56 9.73 4.93
N VAL A 5 19.65 9.31 5.82
CA VAL A 5 19.64 9.72 7.23
C VAL A 5 20.81 9.15 8.03
N GLY A 6 21.28 7.95 7.66
CA GLY A 6 22.47 7.35 8.29
C GLY A 6 23.78 8.13 8.07
N HIS A 7 23.76 9.16 7.24
CA HIS A 7 24.88 10.09 7.03
C HIS A 7 24.66 11.46 7.71
N LEU A 8 23.57 11.62 8.46
CA LEU A 8 23.31 12.80 9.29
C LEU A 8 23.99 12.65 10.66
N ASP A 9 24.22 13.78 11.34
CA ASP A 9 25.05 13.90 12.54
C ASP A 9 24.47 13.24 13.82
N SER A 10 23.28 12.64 13.78
CA SER A 10 22.62 12.01 14.96
C SER A 10 22.04 10.65 14.68
N GLU A 11 22.38 9.67 15.51
CA GLU A 11 21.76 8.33 15.50
C GLU A 11 20.26 8.37 15.84
N ASP A 12 19.80 9.39 16.55
CA ASP A 12 18.40 9.59 16.92
C ASP A 12 17.49 9.73 15.71
N TYR A 13 17.99 10.26 14.58
CA TYR A 13 17.20 10.39 13.34
C TYR A 13 16.83 9.04 12.74
N ILE A 14 17.72 8.03 12.83
CA ILE A 14 17.43 6.67 12.36
C ILE A 14 16.32 6.07 13.21
N GLY A 15 16.44 6.19 14.54
CA GLY A 15 15.42 5.75 15.49
C GLY A 15 14.08 6.43 15.26
N ALA A 16 14.10 7.74 15.02
CA ALA A 16 12.91 8.53 14.77
C ALA A 16 12.15 8.09 13.51
N ILE A 17 12.87 7.89 12.40
CA ILE A 17 12.25 7.39 11.15
C ILE A 17 11.74 5.95 11.34
N ALA A 18 12.45 5.10 12.05
CA ALA A 18 12.01 3.74 12.32
C ALA A 18 10.68 3.72 13.08
N VAL A 19 10.54 4.52 14.14
CA VAL A 19 9.32 4.66 14.93
C VAL A 19 8.18 5.22 14.06
N ALA A 20 8.43 6.35 13.37
CA ALA A 20 7.43 6.99 12.53
C ALA A 20 6.96 6.05 11.40
N THR A 21 7.89 5.39 10.71
CA THR A 21 7.57 4.42 9.64
C THR A 21 6.75 3.24 10.16
N THR A 22 7.02 2.77 11.37
CA THR A 22 6.24 1.69 12.00
C THR A 22 4.79 2.14 12.22
N ILE A 23 4.57 3.36 12.71
CA ILE A 23 3.23 3.94 12.87
C ILE A 23 2.52 4.03 11.52
N PHE A 24 3.20 4.53 10.47
CA PHE A 24 2.62 4.63 9.12
C PHE A 24 2.32 3.27 8.50
N ASN A 25 3.21 2.29 8.66
CA ASN A 25 2.99 0.93 8.17
C ASN A 25 1.75 0.31 8.82
N PHE A 26 1.58 0.49 10.13
CA PHE A 26 0.40 0.02 10.84
C PHE A 26 -0.88 0.64 10.28
N ILE A 27 -0.87 1.95 10.00
CA ILE A 27 -2.02 2.64 9.40
C ILE A 27 -2.28 2.11 7.99
N TYR A 28 -1.29 2.20 7.10
CA TYR A 28 -1.48 1.94 5.67
C TYR A 28 -1.75 0.47 5.34
N TRP A 29 -1.19 -0.48 6.09
CA TRP A 29 -1.50 -1.90 5.93
C TRP A 29 -2.98 -2.21 6.10
N ASN A 30 -3.63 -1.53 7.04
CA ASN A 30 -5.05 -1.69 7.25
C ASN A 30 -5.90 -1.21 6.06
N PHE A 31 -5.36 -0.33 5.23
CA PHE A 31 -6.01 0.14 4.00
C PHE A 31 -5.64 -0.64 2.73
N SER A 32 -4.85 -1.71 2.84
CA SER A 32 -4.48 -2.58 1.71
C SER A 32 -5.69 -3.15 0.96
N PHE A 33 -6.83 -3.28 1.62
CA PHE A 33 -8.09 -3.68 1.02
C PHE A 33 -8.55 -2.76 -0.12
N LEU A 34 -8.19 -1.47 -0.09
CA LEU A 34 -8.50 -0.53 -1.17
C LEU A 34 -7.89 -1.00 -2.50
N ARG A 35 -6.64 -1.47 -2.48
CA ARG A 35 -5.99 -2.03 -3.67
C ARG A 35 -6.66 -3.33 -4.11
N MET A 36 -6.80 -4.28 -3.19
CA MET A 36 -7.32 -5.62 -3.50
C MET A 36 -8.77 -5.58 -3.96
N GLY A 37 -9.64 -4.86 -3.23
CA GLY A 37 -11.04 -4.72 -3.61
C GLY A 37 -11.22 -4.02 -4.95
N THR A 38 -10.48 -2.92 -5.18
CA THR A 38 -10.55 -2.20 -6.46
C THR A 38 -10.09 -3.09 -7.62
N SER A 39 -9.00 -3.85 -7.46
CA SER A 39 -8.51 -4.77 -8.47
C SER A 39 -9.55 -5.85 -8.82
N GLY A 40 -10.14 -6.48 -7.81
CA GLY A 40 -11.14 -7.53 -8.02
C GLY A 40 -12.39 -7.05 -8.77
N PHE A 41 -12.98 -5.91 -8.35
CA PHE A 41 -14.15 -5.34 -9.03
C PHE A 41 -13.82 -4.88 -10.44
N THR A 42 -12.69 -4.19 -10.63
CA THR A 42 -12.25 -3.72 -11.94
C THR A 42 -11.96 -4.87 -12.88
N ALA A 43 -11.31 -5.94 -12.43
CA ALA A 43 -11.01 -7.10 -13.25
C ALA A 43 -12.29 -7.84 -13.71
N GLN A 44 -13.30 -7.93 -12.85
CA GLN A 44 -14.60 -8.49 -13.24
C GLN A 44 -15.29 -7.61 -14.28
N ALA A 45 -15.33 -6.30 -14.08
CA ALA A 45 -15.89 -5.35 -15.04
C ALA A 45 -15.12 -5.37 -16.38
N PHE A 46 -13.79 -5.55 -16.33
CA PHE A 46 -12.95 -5.71 -17.51
C PHE A 46 -13.30 -6.98 -18.27
N GLY A 47 -13.44 -8.10 -17.57
CA GLY A 47 -13.83 -9.37 -18.16
C GLY A 47 -15.23 -9.34 -18.79
N ALA A 48 -16.16 -8.64 -18.14
CA ALA A 48 -17.52 -8.42 -18.64
C ALA A 48 -17.61 -7.36 -19.76
N GLN A 49 -16.50 -6.68 -20.08
CA GLN A 49 -16.43 -5.52 -21.01
C GLN A 49 -17.34 -4.34 -20.61
N ASP A 50 -17.69 -4.25 -19.34
CA ASP A 50 -18.52 -3.17 -18.78
C ASP A 50 -17.65 -1.94 -18.46
N LYS A 51 -17.56 -1.03 -19.44
CA LYS A 51 -16.76 0.21 -19.30
C LYS A 51 -17.31 1.15 -18.25
N GLN A 52 -18.62 1.13 -18.00
CA GLN A 52 -19.22 1.98 -16.97
C GLN A 52 -18.80 1.50 -15.58
N GLU A 53 -18.87 0.21 -15.32
CA GLU A 53 -18.43 -0.33 -14.03
C GLU A 53 -16.90 -0.26 -13.85
N GLN A 54 -16.10 -0.37 -14.93
CA GLN A 54 -14.67 -0.09 -14.89
C GLN A 54 -14.37 1.33 -14.39
N ALA A 55 -15.10 2.33 -14.88
CA ALA A 55 -14.95 3.72 -14.44
C ALA A 55 -15.47 3.92 -13.01
N ASN A 56 -16.65 3.38 -12.70
CA ASN A 56 -17.31 3.57 -11.42
C ASN A 56 -16.55 2.89 -10.27
N SER A 57 -15.93 1.73 -10.50
CA SER A 57 -15.11 1.04 -9.50
C SER A 57 -13.93 1.91 -9.05
N LEU A 58 -13.26 2.60 -9.98
CA LEU A 58 -12.19 3.54 -9.65
C LEU A 58 -12.73 4.74 -8.84
N LEU A 59 -13.80 5.37 -9.33
CA LEU A 59 -14.33 6.57 -8.68
C LEU A 59 -14.81 6.30 -7.25
N ARG A 60 -15.55 5.21 -7.04
CA ARG A 60 -16.00 4.81 -5.69
C ARG A 60 -14.81 4.58 -4.76
N SER A 61 -13.81 3.84 -5.24
CA SER A 61 -12.62 3.56 -4.44
C SER A 61 -11.79 4.81 -4.16
N LEU A 62 -11.67 5.75 -5.12
CA LEU A 62 -10.99 7.03 -4.93
C LEU A 62 -11.69 7.92 -3.90
N VAL A 63 -13.03 7.98 -3.94
CA VAL A 63 -13.78 8.74 -2.93
C VAL A 63 -13.52 8.19 -1.54
N ILE A 64 -13.55 6.87 -1.36
CA ILE A 64 -13.23 6.24 -0.08
C ILE A 64 -11.78 6.52 0.33
N ALA A 65 -10.82 6.35 -0.58
CA ALA A 65 -9.40 6.55 -0.32
C ALA A 65 -9.09 8.00 0.10
N LEU A 66 -9.59 8.97 -0.66
CA LEU A 66 -9.36 10.39 -0.38
C LEU A 66 -10.07 10.83 0.92
N SER A 67 -11.29 10.36 1.17
CA SER A 67 -12.00 10.63 2.41
C SER A 67 -11.28 10.02 3.62
N ALA A 68 -10.82 8.77 3.52
CA ALA A 68 -10.06 8.11 4.57
C ALA A 68 -8.70 8.79 4.80
N GLY A 69 -7.99 9.13 3.72
CA GLY A 69 -6.71 9.86 3.80
C GLY A 69 -6.87 11.23 4.46
N THR A 70 -7.92 11.97 4.11
CA THR A 70 -8.25 13.26 4.75
C THR A 70 -8.59 13.06 6.24
N LEU A 71 -9.35 12.02 6.58
CA LEU A 71 -9.68 11.71 7.97
C LEU A 71 -8.42 11.37 8.78
N ILE A 72 -7.47 10.61 8.20
CA ILE A 72 -6.17 10.32 8.83
C ILE A 72 -5.42 11.63 9.13
N VAL A 73 -5.38 12.57 8.19
CA VAL A 73 -4.75 13.88 8.39
C VAL A 73 -5.44 14.67 9.50
N LEU A 74 -6.77 14.67 9.53
CA LEU A 74 -7.53 15.36 10.60
C LEU A 74 -7.29 14.76 11.99
N LEU A 75 -7.11 13.44 12.05
CA LEU A 75 -6.85 12.70 13.29
C LEU A 75 -5.36 12.61 13.67
N GLN A 76 -4.47 13.31 12.97
CA GLN A 76 -3.01 13.21 13.14
C GLN A 76 -2.52 13.28 14.58
N SER A 77 -3.05 14.22 15.38
CA SER A 77 -2.65 14.41 16.77
C SER A 77 -3.06 13.24 17.66
N PHE A 78 -4.23 12.65 17.40
CA PHE A 78 -4.69 11.46 18.10
C PHE A 78 -3.85 10.25 17.74
N ILE A 79 -3.57 10.05 16.46
CA ILE A 79 -2.77 8.93 15.93
C ILE A 79 -1.34 9.00 16.50
N LEU A 80 -0.73 10.19 16.53
CA LEU A 80 0.62 10.37 17.07
C LEU A 80 0.68 10.04 18.57
N ARG A 81 -0.30 10.50 19.36
CA ARG A 81 -0.39 10.17 20.79
C ARG A 81 -0.54 8.67 21.01
N LEU A 82 -1.40 8.03 20.24
CA LEU A 82 -1.62 6.59 20.31
C LEU A 82 -0.35 5.82 19.92
N GLY A 83 0.35 6.26 18.86
CA GLY A 83 1.63 5.69 18.44
C GLY A 83 2.68 5.72 19.55
N PHE A 84 2.89 6.86 20.18
CA PHE A 84 3.85 7.00 21.28
C PHE A 84 3.43 6.29 22.58
N PHE A 85 2.16 5.95 22.75
CA PHE A 85 1.70 5.10 23.84
C PHE A 85 2.18 3.65 23.66
N PHE A 86 2.22 3.16 22.42
CA PHE A 86 2.67 1.79 22.12
C PHE A 86 4.18 1.66 21.92
N PHE A 87 4.84 2.74 21.47
CA PHE A 87 6.28 2.74 21.18
C PHE A 87 7.01 3.59 22.23
N ASP A 88 7.62 2.92 23.21
CA ASP A 88 8.47 3.61 24.18
C ASP A 88 9.85 3.87 23.55
N ALA A 89 10.14 5.14 23.31
CA ALA A 89 11.38 5.60 22.73
C ALA A 89 11.95 6.76 23.58
N GLY A 90 13.24 7.03 23.45
CA GLY A 90 13.87 8.17 24.11
C GLY A 90 13.25 9.51 23.68
N ASP A 91 13.31 10.52 24.54
CA ASP A 91 12.66 11.81 24.30
C ASP A 91 13.12 12.49 23.00
N ALA A 92 14.43 12.42 22.69
CA ALA A 92 14.97 12.96 21.44
C ALA A 92 14.37 12.27 20.21
N VAL A 93 14.28 10.94 20.24
CA VAL A 93 13.67 10.13 19.16
C VAL A 93 12.19 10.48 18.99
N LYS A 94 11.44 10.67 20.09
CA LYS A 94 10.03 11.08 20.04
C LYS A 94 9.83 12.46 19.40
N ILE A 95 10.71 13.41 19.69
CA ILE A 95 10.66 14.76 19.11
C ILE A 95 10.84 14.67 17.57
N TYR A 96 11.91 14.05 17.12
CA TYR A 96 12.20 13.92 15.69
C TYR A 96 11.18 13.03 14.95
N ALA A 97 10.68 11.98 15.60
CA ALA A 97 9.60 11.16 15.03
C ALA A 97 8.32 11.97 14.86
N ALA A 98 8.00 12.87 15.81
CA ALA A 98 6.84 13.76 15.68
C ALA A 98 7.01 14.78 14.55
N GLU A 99 8.22 15.33 14.35
CA GLU A 99 8.51 16.25 13.24
C GLU A 99 8.33 15.55 11.89
N TYR A 100 8.94 14.38 11.71
CA TYR A 100 8.75 13.56 10.50
C TYR A 100 7.28 13.22 10.27
N PHE A 101 6.60 12.75 11.32
CA PHE A 101 5.20 12.33 11.25
C PHE A 101 4.28 13.47 10.82
N ARG A 102 4.43 14.65 11.41
CA ARG A 102 3.58 15.83 11.12
C ARG A 102 3.67 16.28 9.66
N ILE A 103 4.80 16.07 9.01
CA ILE A 103 5.00 16.41 7.62
C ILE A 103 4.46 15.28 6.73
N TYR A 104 4.92 14.05 6.98
CA TYR A 104 4.61 12.94 6.08
C TYR A 104 3.16 12.46 6.16
N ILE A 105 2.44 12.74 7.24
CA ILE A 105 1.02 12.39 7.37
C ILE A 105 0.14 13.01 6.27
N TYR A 106 0.53 14.17 5.75
CA TYR A 106 -0.16 14.80 4.63
C TYR A 106 -0.06 14.01 3.32
N ALA A 107 0.83 13.02 3.22
CA ALA A 107 0.86 12.09 2.09
C ALA A 107 -0.28 11.06 2.11
N ALA A 108 -1.02 10.90 3.22
CA ALA A 108 -2.04 9.87 3.37
C ALA A 108 -3.10 9.87 2.24
N PRO A 109 -3.67 10.99 1.79
CA PRO A 109 -4.60 10.97 0.66
C PRO A 109 -3.96 10.48 -0.63
N ALA A 110 -2.71 10.87 -0.91
CA ALA A 110 -1.99 10.44 -2.10
C ALA A 110 -1.65 8.95 -2.05
N ILE A 111 -1.20 8.44 -0.91
CA ILE A 111 -0.85 7.02 -0.71
C ILE A 111 -2.10 6.13 -0.86
N LEU A 112 -3.20 6.47 -0.20
CA LEU A 112 -4.45 5.70 -0.33
C LEU A 112 -5.04 5.80 -1.73
N GLY A 113 -4.93 6.97 -2.37
CA GLY A 113 -5.29 7.15 -3.78
C GLY A 113 -4.43 6.28 -4.70
N MET A 114 -3.12 6.16 -4.43
CA MET A 114 -2.23 5.25 -5.16
C MET A 114 -2.59 3.78 -4.98
N TYR A 115 -3.03 3.35 -3.79
CA TYR A 115 -3.56 1.99 -3.59
C TYR A 115 -4.73 1.72 -4.52
N THR A 116 -5.64 2.67 -4.64
CA THR A 116 -6.79 2.58 -5.55
C THR A 116 -6.36 2.52 -7.01
N PHE A 117 -5.46 3.41 -7.47
CA PHE A 117 -4.95 3.40 -8.84
C PHE A 117 -4.20 2.11 -9.16
N ASN A 118 -3.33 1.65 -8.26
CA ASN A 118 -2.60 0.39 -8.44
C ASN A 118 -3.56 -0.80 -8.58
N GLY A 119 -4.58 -0.88 -7.72
CA GLY A 119 -5.62 -1.89 -7.83
C GLY A 119 -6.36 -1.80 -9.17
N TRP A 120 -6.76 -0.60 -9.56
CA TRP A 120 -7.49 -0.38 -10.80
C TRP A 120 -6.66 -0.75 -12.04
N PHE A 121 -5.40 -0.30 -12.15
CA PHE A 121 -4.53 -0.66 -13.28
C PHE A 121 -4.31 -2.17 -13.37
N ILE A 122 -4.06 -2.84 -12.25
CA ILE A 122 -3.92 -4.30 -12.19
C ILE A 122 -5.22 -4.97 -12.65
N GLY A 123 -6.38 -4.50 -12.20
CA GLY A 123 -7.69 -4.98 -12.64
C GLY A 123 -7.94 -4.77 -14.14
N MET A 124 -7.44 -3.66 -14.70
CA MET A 124 -7.44 -3.39 -16.15
C MET A 124 -6.39 -4.21 -16.92
N GLN A 125 -5.75 -5.19 -16.29
CA GLN A 125 -4.67 -6.03 -16.86
C GLN A 125 -3.42 -5.24 -17.25
N ASP A 126 -3.18 -4.10 -16.62
CA ASP A 126 -2.04 -3.22 -16.86
C ASP A 126 -1.12 -3.21 -15.64
N ALA A 127 -0.23 -4.19 -15.54
CA ALA A 127 0.77 -4.25 -14.48
C ALA A 127 1.97 -3.32 -14.74
N LYS A 128 2.18 -2.87 -15.98
CA LYS A 128 3.33 -2.03 -16.34
C LYS A 128 3.20 -0.61 -15.79
N THR A 129 2.01 -0.04 -15.88
CA THR A 129 1.76 1.33 -15.41
C THR A 129 2.08 1.51 -13.92
N PRO A 130 1.54 0.71 -12.98
CA PRO A 130 1.90 0.86 -11.56
C PRO A 130 3.39 0.59 -11.30
N MET A 131 4.02 -0.33 -12.04
CA MET A 131 5.45 -0.60 -11.92
C MET A 131 6.29 0.64 -12.28
N PHE A 132 6.04 1.27 -13.43
CA PHE A 132 6.80 2.47 -13.82
C PHE A 132 6.55 3.66 -12.90
N ILE A 133 5.31 3.83 -12.41
CA ILE A 133 5.00 4.88 -11.44
C ILE A 133 5.77 4.62 -10.13
N ALA A 134 5.79 3.39 -9.63
CA ALA A 134 6.52 3.04 -8.42
C ALA A 134 8.03 3.29 -8.56
N ILE A 135 8.63 2.92 -9.69
CA ILE A 135 10.04 3.23 -9.99
C ILE A 135 10.26 4.75 -10.00
N GLY A 136 9.37 5.50 -10.67
CA GLY A 136 9.42 6.96 -10.74
C GLY A 136 9.34 7.61 -9.36
N ILE A 137 8.41 7.17 -8.50
CA ILE A 137 8.28 7.65 -7.12
C ILE A 137 9.60 7.47 -6.36
N ASN A 138 10.23 6.29 -6.45
CA ASN A 138 11.47 6.01 -5.74
C ASN A 138 12.63 6.87 -6.26
N ILE A 139 12.78 7.02 -7.58
CA ILE A 139 13.82 7.87 -8.18
C ILE A 139 13.66 9.32 -7.73
N VAL A 140 12.44 9.85 -7.82
CA VAL A 140 12.13 11.22 -7.39
C VAL A 140 12.36 11.39 -5.89
N ASN A 141 11.93 10.43 -5.07
CA ASN A 141 12.16 10.45 -3.62
C ASN A 141 13.65 10.54 -3.30
N ILE A 142 14.49 9.69 -3.92
CA ILE A 142 15.96 9.72 -3.72
C ILE A 142 16.51 11.09 -4.12
N GLY A 143 16.14 11.59 -5.31
CA GLY A 143 16.62 12.89 -5.80
C GLY A 143 16.23 14.06 -4.88
N LEU A 144 14.96 14.07 -4.42
CA LEU A 144 14.48 15.10 -3.50
C LEU A 144 15.09 14.97 -2.09
N CYS A 145 15.31 13.76 -1.58
CA CYS A 145 16.03 13.55 -0.32
C CYS A 145 17.43 14.13 -0.38
N LEU A 146 18.19 13.82 -1.44
CA LEU A 146 19.54 14.38 -1.61
C LEU A 146 19.50 15.90 -1.74
N PHE A 147 18.54 16.45 -2.46
CA PHE A 147 18.40 17.89 -2.63
C PHE A 147 18.05 18.59 -1.31
N PHE A 148 17.03 18.14 -0.59
CA PHE A 148 16.61 18.80 0.66
C PHE A 148 17.63 18.64 1.77
N VAL A 149 18.26 17.46 1.89
CA VAL A 149 19.24 17.21 2.95
C VAL A 149 20.59 17.89 2.68
N TYR A 150 21.17 17.70 1.50
CA TYR A 150 22.54 18.18 1.24
C TYR A 150 22.58 19.60 0.68
N VAL A 151 21.61 20.02 -0.15
CA VAL A 151 21.62 21.36 -0.75
C VAL A 151 20.91 22.36 0.15
N MET A 152 19.69 22.01 0.62
CA MET A 152 18.91 22.90 1.50
C MET A 152 19.29 22.76 2.98
N LYS A 153 20.14 21.79 3.34
CA LYS A 153 20.59 21.50 4.72
C LYS A 153 19.44 21.27 5.69
N MET A 154 18.36 20.67 5.20
CA MET A 154 17.26 20.24 6.03
C MET A 154 17.61 18.87 6.63
N ASN A 155 17.26 18.66 7.89
CA ASN A 155 17.48 17.39 8.57
C ASN A 155 16.35 16.40 8.24
N ILE A 156 15.74 15.80 9.27
CA ILE A 156 14.66 14.82 9.15
C ILE A 156 13.42 15.38 8.41
N GLU A 157 13.16 16.68 8.54
CA GLU A 157 12.08 17.37 7.83
C GLU A 157 12.26 17.30 6.31
N GLY A 158 13.51 17.43 5.82
CA GLY A 158 13.82 17.33 4.41
C GLY A 158 13.49 15.96 3.83
N VAL A 159 13.77 14.89 4.59
CA VAL A 159 13.42 13.51 4.21
C VAL A 159 11.90 13.31 4.17
N ALA A 160 11.19 13.85 5.17
CA ALA A 160 9.73 13.79 5.22
C ALA A 160 9.09 14.54 4.03
N LEU A 161 9.59 15.74 3.72
CA LEU A 161 9.11 16.52 2.56
C LEU A 161 9.42 15.84 1.23
N ALA A 162 10.59 15.23 1.07
CA ALA A 162 10.95 14.48 -0.13
C ALA A 162 9.96 13.35 -0.38
N SER A 163 9.66 12.58 0.67
CA SER A 163 8.71 11.48 0.61
C SER A 163 7.29 11.96 0.33
N LEU A 164 6.86 13.04 0.97
CA LEU A 164 5.57 13.68 0.72
C LEU A 164 5.43 14.10 -0.77
N CYS A 165 6.40 14.84 -1.28
CA CYS A 165 6.40 15.31 -2.67
C CYS A 165 6.41 14.14 -3.66
N ALA A 166 7.22 13.10 -3.41
CA ALA A 166 7.30 11.94 -4.28
C ALA A 166 5.95 11.19 -4.35
N GLN A 167 5.23 11.04 -3.22
CA GLN A 167 3.92 10.40 -3.20
C GLN A 167 2.87 11.18 -4.00
N TYR A 168 2.83 12.50 -3.87
CA TYR A 168 1.92 13.33 -4.66
C TYR A 168 2.27 13.34 -6.15
N LEU A 169 3.55 13.38 -6.51
CA LEU A 169 3.97 13.24 -7.91
C LEU A 169 3.55 11.90 -8.50
N GLY A 170 3.67 10.81 -7.72
CA GLY A 170 3.15 9.50 -8.10
C GLY A 170 1.64 9.51 -8.33
N PHE A 171 0.89 10.08 -7.40
CA PHE A 171 -0.56 10.18 -7.49
C PHE A 171 -1.02 10.99 -8.72
N PHE A 172 -0.42 12.16 -8.96
CA PHE A 172 -0.73 12.97 -10.15
C PHE A 172 -0.27 12.31 -11.45
N SER A 173 0.83 11.54 -11.44
CA SER A 173 1.26 10.73 -12.57
C SER A 173 0.24 9.63 -12.89
N ALA A 174 -0.27 8.92 -11.87
CA ALA A 174 -1.33 7.93 -12.06
C ALA A 174 -2.61 8.55 -12.63
N LEU A 175 -3.00 9.71 -12.10
CA LEU A 175 -4.15 10.47 -12.59
C LEU A 175 -3.97 10.89 -14.05
N THR A 176 -2.79 11.39 -14.42
CA THR A 176 -2.44 11.80 -15.80
C THR A 176 -2.49 10.62 -16.76
N VAL A 177 -1.92 9.47 -16.36
CA VAL A 177 -1.99 8.24 -17.16
C VAL A 177 -3.44 7.79 -17.33
N TRP A 178 -4.24 7.82 -16.26
CA TRP A 178 -5.65 7.48 -16.34
C TRP A 178 -6.42 8.37 -17.33
N PHE A 179 -6.25 9.68 -17.27
CA PHE A 179 -6.91 10.60 -18.21
C PHE A 179 -6.45 10.39 -19.65
N ASN A 180 -5.17 10.14 -19.90
CA ASN A 180 -4.62 10.07 -21.25
C ASN A 180 -4.79 8.69 -21.90
N LYS A 181 -4.48 7.62 -21.17
CA LYS A 181 -4.48 6.24 -21.70
C LYS A 181 -5.87 5.64 -21.74
N TYR A 182 -6.76 6.00 -20.80
CA TYR A 182 -8.05 5.37 -20.62
C TYR A 182 -9.23 6.27 -21.00
N LYS A 183 -9.04 7.16 -21.98
CA LYS A 183 -10.09 8.06 -22.51
C LYS A 183 -11.38 7.34 -22.90
N SER A 184 -11.27 6.12 -23.40
CA SER A 184 -12.42 5.29 -23.79
C SER A 184 -13.28 4.83 -22.62
N VAL A 185 -12.71 4.70 -21.42
CA VAL A 185 -13.39 4.35 -20.18
C VAL A 185 -13.90 5.61 -19.50
N ASN A 186 -13.09 6.68 -19.49
CA ASN A 186 -13.42 7.93 -18.82
C ASN A 186 -14.70 8.61 -19.36
N LYS A 187 -15.07 8.33 -20.61
CA LYS A 187 -16.33 8.81 -21.21
C LYS A 187 -17.59 8.25 -20.51
N TYR A 188 -17.45 7.14 -19.79
CA TYR A 188 -18.55 6.49 -19.09
C TYR A 188 -18.67 6.89 -17.62
N ILE A 189 -17.87 7.86 -17.17
CA ILE A 189 -17.96 8.41 -15.82
C ILE A 189 -19.32 9.06 -15.61
N LYS A 190 -20.03 8.57 -14.61
CA LYS A 190 -21.29 9.18 -14.15
C LYS A 190 -21.19 9.47 -12.67
N PHE A 191 -21.06 10.73 -12.31
CA PHE A 191 -21.02 11.14 -10.89
C PHE A 191 -22.31 10.81 -10.12
N SER A 192 -23.43 10.61 -10.81
CA SER A 192 -24.68 10.14 -10.20
C SER A 192 -24.54 8.77 -9.56
N GLU A 193 -23.68 7.91 -10.09
CA GLU A 193 -23.41 6.57 -9.55
C GLU A 193 -22.64 6.60 -8.21
N LEU A 194 -22.05 7.74 -7.83
CA LEU A 194 -21.51 7.93 -6.49
C LEU A 194 -22.59 7.97 -5.40
N LYS A 195 -23.86 8.09 -5.77
CA LYS A 195 -25.00 7.99 -4.85
C LYS A 195 -25.56 6.58 -4.73
N ASP A 196 -25.00 5.59 -5.46
CA ASP A 196 -25.42 4.20 -5.39
C ASP A 196 -24.98 3.53 -4.09
N ILE A 197 -25.78 3.71 -3.04
CA ILE A 197 -25.53 3.14 -1.69
C ILE A 197 -25.43 1.59 -1.75
N PRO A 198 -26.25 0.84 -2.49
CA PRO A 198 -26.08 -0.59 -2.70
C PRO A 198 -24.68 -0.99 -3.16
N ALA A 199 -24.12 -0.31 -4.16
CA ALA A 199 -22.78 -0.60 -4.68
C ALA A 199 -21.68 -0.35 -3.62
N PHE A 200 -21.79 0.74 -2.85
CA PHE A 200 -20.89 0.98 -1.71
C PHE A 200 -21.02 -0.11 -0.64
N ARG A 201 -22.24 -0.56 -0.33
CA ARG A 201 -22.47 -1.63 0.65
C ARG A 201 -21.79 -2.94 0.22
N ILE A 202 -21.88 -3.31 -1.06
CA ILE A 202 -21.20 -4.49 -1.61
C ILE A 202 -19.68 -4.32 -1.50
N PHE A 203 -19.17 -3.14 -1.88
CA PHE A 203 -17.75 -2.82 -1.78
C PHE A 203 -17.24 -2.97 -0.34
N PHE A 204 -17.92 -2.37 0.64
CA PHE A 204 -17.54 -2.48 2.05
C PHE A 204 -17.67 -3.91 2.59
N LYS A 205 -18.70 -4.67 2.21
CA LYS A 205 -18.88 -6.07 2.63
C LYS A 205 -17.73 -6.95 2.17
N VAL A 206 -17.29 -6.82 0.92
CA VAL A 206 -16.15 -7.58 0.39
C VAL A 206 -14.86 -7.15 1.07
N ASN A 207 -14.65 -5.84 1.17
CA ASN A 207 -13.43 -5.29 1.74
C ASN A 207 -13.31 -5.52 3.26
N SER A 208 -14.43 -5.63 3.99
CA SER A 208 -14.39 -5.94 5.42
C SER A 208 -13.81 -7.33 5.70
N ASN A 209 -14.06 -8.31 4.83
CA ASN A 209 -13.44 -9.63 4.95
C ASN A 209 -11.92 -9.58 4.75
N ILE A 210 -11.46 -8.75 3.80
CA ILE A 210 -10.03 -8.53 3.56
C ILE A 210 -9.41 -7.80 4.75
N PHE A 211 -10.10 -6.79 5.29
CA PHE A 211 -9.67 -6.05 6.47
C PHE A 211 -9.52 -6.93 7.71
N ILE A 212 -10.53 -7.78 8.01
CA ILE A 212 -10.47 -8.73 9.15
C ILE A 212 -9.30 -9.70 8.97
N ARG A 213 -9.08 -10.22 7.75
CA ARG A 213 -7.92 -11.07 7.45
C ARG A 213 -6.60 -10.34 7.73
N THR A 214 -6.51 -9.08 7.34
CA THR A 214 -5.29 -8.27 7.54
C THR A 214 -5.03 -8.05 9.02
N ILE A 215 -6.04 -7.70 9.81
CA ILE A 215 -5.92 -7.59 11.28
C ILE A 215 -5.46 -8.91 11.89
N ALA A 216 -6.04 -10.03 11.48
CA ALA A 216 -5.65 -11.35 12.00
C ALA A 216 -4.18 -11.67 11.68
N LEU A 217 -3.70 -11.37 10.46
CA LEU A 217 -2.29 -11.54 10.09
C LEU A 217 -1.36 -10.67 10.93
N VAL A 218 -1.70 -9.39 11.11
CA VAL A 218 -0.94 -8.46 11.95
C VAL A 218 -0.90 -8.97 13.41
N ALA A 219 -2.02 -9.43 13.93
CA ALA A 219 -2.09 -9.97 15.30
C ALA A 219 -1.18 -11.20 15.46
N VAL A 220 -1.20 -12.13 14.49
CA VAL A 220 -0.35 -13.33 14.52
C VAL A 220 1.14 -12.97 14.47
N THR A 221 1.54 -12.07 13.56
CA THR A 221 2.95 -11.65 13.45
C THR A 221 3.42 -10.89 14.70
N THR A 222 2.58 -10.02 15.25
CA THR A 222 2.87 -9.32 16.49
C THR A 222 3.00 -10.28 17.68
N PHE A 223 2.09 -11.26 17.77
CA PHE A 223 2.15 -12.31 18.80
C PHE A 223 3.45 -13.13 18.68
N PHE A 224 3.81 -13.55 17.47
CA PHE A 224 5.05 -14.28 17.21
C PHE A 224 6.28 -13.51 17.70
N VAL A 225 6.40 -12.23 17.37
CA VAL A 225 7.50 -11.37 17.82
C VAL A 225 7.46 -11.21 19.34
N SER A 226 6.28 -10.99 19.94
CA SER A 226 6.13 -10.85 21.39
C SER A 226 6.52 -12.11 22.18
N VAL A 227 6.25 -13.29 21.65
CA VAL A 227 6.71 -14.55 22.26
C VAL A 227 8.23 -14.67 22.12
N SER A 228 8.78 -14.36 20.95
CA SER A 228 10.22 -14.42 20.69
C SER A 228 11.03 -13.54 21.66
N THR A 229 10.50 -12.37 22.03
CA THR A 229 11.16 -11.48 23.00
C THR A 229 11.22 -12.05 24.42
N ARG A 230 10.31 -12.96 24.78
CA ARG A 230 10.25 -13.60 26.11
C ARG A 230 11.22 -14.77 26.24
N GLU A 231 11.60 -15.38 25.13
CA GLU A 231 12.48 -16.56 25.10
C GLU A 231 13.98 -16.21 25.12
N GLY A 232 14.31 -14.91 25.10
CA GLY A 232 15.67 -14.38 25.17
C GLY A 232 16.22 -13.85 23.85
N ASP A 233 17.33 -13.12 23.96
CA ASP A 233 17.87 -12.33 22.83
C ASP A 233 18.35 -13.20 21.67
N ASP A 234 18.93 -14.36 21.93
CA ASP A 234 19.40 -15.28 20.90
C ASP A 234 18.24 -15.84 20.04
N ILE A 235 17.15 -16.21 20.69
CA ILE A 235 15.94 -16.72 20.01
C ILE A 235 15.26 -15.58 19.23
N LEU A 236 15.23 -14.39 19.81
CA LEU A 236 14.71 -13.20 19.13
C LEU A 236 15.50 -12.90 17.86
N ALA A 237 16.84 -12.95 17.92
CA ALA A 237 17.70 -12.70 16.74
C ALA A 237 17.48 -13.74 15.63
N VAL A 238 17.41 -15.03 15.99
CA VAL A 238 17.13 -16.10 15.02
C VAL A 238 15.74 -15.92 14.38
N ASN A 239 14.71 -15.66 15.20
CA ASN A 239 13.35 -15.47 14.73
C ASN A 239 13.22 -14.21 13.85
N ALA A 240 13.98 -13.15 14.14
CA ALA A 240 14.03 -11.96 13.29
C ALA A 240 14.60 -12.27 11.89
N LEU A 241 15.65 -13.09 11.79
CA LEU A 241 16.19 -13.56 10.52
C LEU A 241 15.20 -14.44 9.76
N LEU A 242 14.52 -15.36 10.45
CA LEU A 242 13.47 -16.19 9.84
C LEU A 242 12.31 -15.34 9.32
N MET A 243 11.89 -14.33 10.06
CA MET A 243 10.87 -13.38 9.62
C MET A 243 11.32 -12.59 8.39
N GLN A 244 12.59 -12.22 8.30
CA GLN A 244 13.11 -11.53 7.11
C GLN A 244 13.07 -12.42 5.86
N LEU A 245 13.43 -13.70 6.00
CA LEU A 245 13.29 -14.69 4.92
C LEU A 245 11.82 -14.91 4.53
N PHE A 246 10.94 -15.00 5.51
CA PHE A 246 9.50 -15.10 5.27
C PHE A 246 8.94 -13.88 4.52
N ILE A 247 9.37 -12.68 4.87
CA ILE A 247 8.99 -11.45 4.17
C ILE A 247 9.50 -11.47 2.72
N LEU A 248 10.74 -11.89 2.50
CA LEU A 248 11.31 -12.02 1.16
C LEU A 248 10.48 -13.01 0.31
N PHE A 249 10.15 -14.18 0.84
CA PHE A 249 9.27 -15.16 0.20
C PHE A 249 7.89 -14.56 -0.11
N SER A 250 7.32 -13.80 0.83
CA SER A 250 6.02 -13.15 0.67
C SER A 250 6.01 -12.17 -0.49
N TYR A 251 7.07 -11.39 -0.71
CA TYR A 251 7.16 -10.47 -1.84
C TYR A 251 7.14 -11.20 -3.20
N PHE A 252 7.80 -12.37 -3.31
CA PHE A 252 7.67 -13.18 -4.51
C PHE A 252 6.25 -13.70 -4.71
N MET A 253 5.61 -14.18 -3.65
CA MET A 253 4.24 -14.69 -3.71
C MET A 253 3.21 -13.60 -4.00
N ASP A 254 3.43 -12.37 -3.57
CA ASP A 254 2.55 -11.24 -3.86
C ASP A 254 2.42 -10.96 -5.36
N GLY A 255 3.50 -11.10 -6.13
CA GLY A 255 3.44 -10.98 -7.60
C GLY A 255 2.48 -11.99 -8.24
N PHE A 256 2.49 -13.24 -7.75
CA PHE A 256 1.54 -14.27 -8.19
C PHE A 256 0.13 -14.00 -7.68
N ALA A 257 -0.02 -13.52 -6.45
CA ALA A 257 -1.31 -13.16 -5.89
C ALA A 257 -1.99 -12.02 -6.68
N TYR A 258 -1.24 -11.00 -7.08
CA TYR A 258 -1.76 -9.90 -7.91
C TYR A 258 -2.19 -10.39 -9.29
N SER A 259 -1.38 -11.26 -9.90
CA SER A 259 -1.74 -11.89 -11.19
C SER A 259 -2.97 -12.78 -11.05
N ALA A 260 -3.06 -13.56 -9.97
CA ALA A 260 -4.19 -14.41 -9.67
C ALA A 260 -5.48 -13.61 -9.51
N GLU A 261 -5.43 -12.51 -8.75
CA GLU A 261 -6.55 -11.61 -8.51
C GLU A 261 -7.08 -11.01 -9.83
N ALA A 262 -6.18 -10.45 -10.64
CA ALA A 262 -6.54 -9.81 -11.90
C ALA A 262 -7.11 -10.81 -12.93
N LEU A 263 -6.47 -11.96 -13.11
CA LEU A 263 -6.89 -12.94 -14.11
C LEU A 263 -8.14 -13.69 -13.66
N THR A 264 -8.26 -14.03 -12.38
CA THR A 264 -9.45 -14.67 -11.82
C THR A 264 -10.66 -13.76 -11.98
N GLY A 265 -10.54 -12.49 -11.59
CA GLY A 265 -11.61 -11.50 -11.76
C GLY A 265 -12.03 -11.38 -13.23
N ARG A 266 -11.06 -11.27 -14.16
CA ARG A 266 -11.32 -11.22 -15.59
C ARG A 266 -12.10 -12.45 -16.11
N TYR A 267 -11.67 -13.66 -15.76
CA TYR A 267 -12.34 -14.87 -16.26
C TYR A 267 -13.73 -15.08 -15.63
N ILE A 268 -13.92 -14.65 -14.38
CA ILE A 268 -15.23 -14.63 -13.73
C ILE A 268 -16.17 -13.67 -14.47
N GLY A 269 -15.72 -12.43 -14.71
CA GLY A 269 -16.49 -11.42 -15.44
C GLY A 269 -16.83 -11.85 -16.87
N ALA A 270 -15.89 -12.47 -17.56
CA ALA A 270 -16.09 -13.04 -18.90
C ALA A 270 -16.89 -14.36 -18.91
N LYS A 271 -17.28 -14.90 -17.75
CA LYS A 271 -17.97 -16.20 -17.60
C LYS A 271 -17.21 -17.39 -18.20
N GLN A 272 -15.87 -17.32 -18.27
CA GLN A 272 -14.99 -18.33 -18.88
C GLN A 272 -14.51 -19.36 -17.85
N LYS A 273 -15.41 -20.27 -17.42
CA LYS A 273 -15.17 -21.24 -16.35
C LYS A 273 -14.00 -22.20 -16.65
N GLU A 274 -13.81 -22.64 -17.89
CA GLU A 274 -12.73 -23.55 -18.22
C GLU A 274 -11.36 -22.89 -18.13
N LEU A 275 -11.22 -21.64 -18.59
CA LEU A 275 -9.98 -20.88 -18.44
C LEU A 275 -9.68 -20.59 -16.98
N LEU A 276 -10.69 -20.34 -16.16
CA LEU A 276 -10.54 -20.17 -14.72
C LEU A 276 -9.96 -21.43 -14.06
N LYS A 277 -10.46 -22.63 -14.40
CA LYS A 277 -9.93 -23.89 -13.87
C LYS A 277 -8.46 -24.11 -14.26
N ILE A 278 -8.13 -23.80 -15.50
CA ILE A 278 -6.73 -23.90 -16.00
C ILE A 278 -5.83 -22.92 -15.26
N LEU A 279 -6.29 -21.67 -15.07
CA LEU A 279 -5.56 -20.65 -14.33
C LEU A 279 -5.27 -21.11 -12.90
N VAL A 280 -6.28 -21.57 -12.17
CA VAL A 280 -6.15 -22.05 -10.79
C VAL A 280 -5.10 -23.17 -10.70
N LYS A 281 -5.17 -24.18 -11.59
CA LYS A 281 -4.18 -25.26 -11.64
C LYS A 281 -2.75 -24.75 -11.89
N ARG A 282 -2.58 -23.75 -12.77
CA ARG A 282 -1.27 -23.16 -13.07
C ARG A 282 -0.73 -22.37 -11.86
N LEU A 283 -1.57 -21.59 -11.21
CA LEU A 283 -1.19 -20.81 -10.01
C LEU A 283 -0.72 -21.74 -8.89
N PHE A 284 -1.47 -22.82 -8.61
CA PHE A 284 -1.05 -23.80 -7.61
C PHE A 284 0.28 -24.48 -7.95
N ARG A 285 0.50 -24.85 -9.22
CA ARG A 285 1.78 -25.45 -9.65
C ARG A 285 2.96 -24.50 -9.44
N TRP A 286 2.80 -23.24 -9.83
CA TRP A 286 3.84 -22.22 -9.61
C TRP A 286 4.05 -21.93 -8.13
N GLY A 287 2.96 -21.82 -7.35
CA GLY A 287 3.05 -21.62 -5.90
C GLY A 287 3.81 -22.76 -5.20
N ILE A 288 3.52 -24.02 -5.55
CA ILE A 288 4.25 -25.18 -5.03
C ILE A 288 5.73 -25.14 -5.46
N ALA A 289 6.02 -24.85 -6.74
CA ALA A 289 7.39 -24.78 -7.22
C ALA A 289 8.22 -23.73 -6.48
N ILE A 290 7.63 -22.55 -6.19
CA ILE A 290 8.29 -21.50 -5.41
C ILE A 290 8.44 -21.92 -3.94
N ALA A 291 7.41 -22.53 -3.35
CA ALA A 291 7.51 -23.03 -1.98
C ALA A 291 8.67 -24.02 -1.83
N VAL A 292 8.81 -24.97 -2.78
CA VAL A 292 9.94 -25.92 -2.80
C VAL A 292 11.29 -25.24 -3.00
N LEU A 293 11.35 -24.15 -3.75
CA LEU A 293 12.60 -23.40 -3.96
C LEU A 293 13.09 -22.71 -2.67
N PHE A 294 12.15 -22.30 -1.81
CA PHE A 294 12.45 -21.59 -0.55
C PHE A 294 12.55 -22.52 0.66
N THR A 295 12.28 -23.81 0.51
CA THR A 295 12.43 -24.84 1.56
C THR A 295 13.79 -25.51 1.45
#